data_9248609bff4578cb227685b9cfafc366
#
_entry.id   9248609bff4578cb227685b9cfafc366
#
_cell.length_a   1.000
_cell.length_b   1.000
_cell.length_c   1.000
_cell.angle_alpha   90.00
_cell.angle_beta   90.00
_cell.angle_gamma   90.00
#
_symmetry.space_group_name_H-M   'P 1'
#
loop_
_entity.id
_entity.type
_entity.pdbx_description
1 polymer ?
#
loop_
_entity_poly.entity_id
_entity_poly.type
_entity_poly.pdbx_seq_one_letter_code
_entity_poly.pdbx_strand_id
1 'polypeptide(L)' 'MTQKELLYLEDAYKHEENIICILKNMVDLLETEDLVSFFESEIKKHKSIKNKLINLLGGDYSE' A
#
# COMPACT_ATOMS: atom_id res chain seq x y z
N MET A 1 17.63 -4.98 13.37
CA MET A 1 16.77 -5.77 12.46
C MET A 1 17.61 -6.88 11.83
N THR A 2 17.06 -8.09 11.81
CA THR A 2 17.76 -9.20 11.17
C THR A 2 17.59 -9.13 9.66
N GLN A 3 18.43 -9.87 8.94
CA GLN A 3 18.30 -9.96 7.48
C GLN A 3 16.98 -10.57 7.07
N LYS A 4 16.50 -11.55 7.83
CA LYS A 4 15.21 -12.19 7.56
C LYS A 4 14.06 -11.20 7.75
N GLU A 5 14.13 -10.39 8.80
CA GLU A 5 13.13 -9.35 9.05
C GLU A 5 13.13 -8.31 7.93
N LEU A 6 14.31 -7.95 7.44
CA LEU A 6 14.42 -7.02 6.32
C LEU A 6 13.70 -7.56 5.09
N LEU A 7 13.92 -8.83 4.77
CA LEU A 7 13.24 -9.46 3.64
C LEU A 7 11.73 -9.46 3.81
N TYR A 8 11.25 -9.72 5.02
CA TYR A 8 9.81 -9.69 5.30
C TYR A 8 9.23 -8.29 5.09
N LEU A 9 9.94 -7.26 5.53
CA LEU A 9 9.48 -5.89 5.36
C LEU A 9 9.47 -5.49 3.88
N GLU A 10 10.47 -5.90 3.12
CA GLU A 10 10.50 -5.62 1.69
C GLU A 10 9.35 -6.30 0.96
N ASP A 11 9.06 -7.55 1.32
CA ASP A 11 7.93 -8.26 0.74
C ASP A 11 6.60 -7.59 1.09
N ALA A 12 6.45 -7.17 2.34
CA ALA A 12 5.25 -6.46 2.79
C ALA A 12 5.07 -5.15 2.03
N TYR A 13 6.15 -4.42 1.82
CA TYR A 13 6.12 -3.16 1.06
C TYR A 13 5.64 -3.39 -0.37
N LYS A 14 6.20 -4.37 -1.04
CA LYS A 14 5.80 -4.70 -2.41
C LYS A 14 4.35 -5.15 -2.47
N HIS A 15 3.92 -5.89 -1.46
CA HIS A 15 2.54 -6.35 -1.38
C HIS A 15 1.57 -5.17 -1.25
N GLU A 16 1.92 -4.19 -0.41
CA GLU A 16 1.11 -2.98 -0.27
C GLU A 16 1.04 -2.18 -1.57
N GLU A 17 2.15 -2.06 -2.28
CA GLU A 17 2.15 -1.40 -3.59
C GLU A 17 1.20 -2.09 -4.56
N ASN A 18 1.20 -3.42 -4.56
CA ASN A 18 0.34 -4.21 -5.42
C ASN A 18 -1.13 -4.02 -5.07
N ILE A 19 -1.45 -4.03 -3.78
CA ILE A 19 -2.83 -3.79 -3.32
C ILE A 19 -3.31 -2.41 -3.75
N ILE A 20 -2.49 -1.38 -3.57
CA ILE A 20 -2.84 -0.01 -3.95
C ILE A 20 -3.12 0.07 -5.45
N CYS A 21 -2.29 -0.59 -6.26
CA CYS A 21 -2.46 -0.62 -7.70
C CYS A 21 -3.80 -1.27 -8.08
N ILE A 22 -4.11 -2.41 -7.47
CA ILE A 22 -5.35 -3.12 -7.72
C ILE A 22 -6.56 -2.25 -7.35
N LEU A 23 -6.51 -1.63 -6.16
CA LEU A 23 -7.61 -0.80 -5.69
C LEU A 23 -7.84 0.41 -6.60
N LYS A 24 -6.76 1.05 -7.07
CA LYS A 24 -6.87 2.19 -7.97
C LYS A 24 -7.52 1.80 -9.29
N ASN A 25 -7.14 0.63 -9.83
CA ASN A 25 -7.74 0.14 -11.06
C ASN A 25 -9.22 -0.17 -10.87
N MET A 26 -9.58 -0.70 -9.72
CA MET A 26 -10.97 -1.01 -9.43
C MET A 26 -11.83 0.24 -9.27
N VAL A 27 -11.29 1.29 -8.64
CA VAL A 27 -12.00 2.55 -8.46
C VAL A 27 -12.45 3.11 -9.81
N ASP A 28 -11.60 3.00 -10.82
CA ASP A 28 -11.92 3.51 -12.15
C ASP A 28 -13.09 2.79 -12.80
N LEU A 29 -13.43 1.60 -12.32
CA LEU A 29 -14.53 0.80 -12.87
C LEU A 29 -15.82 0.94 -12.08
N LEU A 30 -15.78 1.58 -10.92
CA LEU A 30 -16.93 1.70 -10.03
C LEU A 30 -17.79 2.89 -10.43
N GLU A 31 -19.11 2.72 -10.32
CA GLU A 31 -20.07 3.78 -10.64
C GLU A 31 -20.84 4.25 -9.41
N THR A 32 -20.86 3.46 -8.34
CA THR A 32 -21.59 3.78 -7.12
C THR A 32 -20.70 4.63 -6.21
N GLU A 33 -21.19 5.81 -5.82
CA GLU A 33 -20.40 6.73 -4.99
C GLU A 33 -19.96 6.11 -3.68
N ASP A 34 -20.82 5.35 -3.03
CA ASP A 34 -20.48 4.72 -1.75
C ASP A 34 -19.33 3.73 -1.91
N LEU A 35 -19.32 2.98 -3.01
CA LEU A 35 -18.24 2.04 -3.28
C LEU A 35 -16.93 2.77 -3.62
N VAL A 36 -17.03 3.84 -4.40
CA VAL A 36 -15.85 4.66 -4.72
C VAL A 36 -15.24 5.22 -3.44
N SER A 37 -16.08 5.78 -2.56
CA SER A 37 -15.59 6.34 -1.30
C SER A 37 -14.94 5.28 -0.42
N PHE A 38 -15.54 4.10 -0.35
CA PHE A 38 -14.97 2.99 0.43
C PHE A 38 -13.60 2.60 -0.11
N PHE A 39 -13.48 2.42 -1.43
CA PHE A 39 -12.23 2.01 -2.04
C PHE A 39 -11.16 3.08 -1.90
N GLU A 40 -11.53 4.35 -2.04
CA GLU A 40 -10.58 5.46 -1.84
C GLU A 40 -10.08 5.52 -0.40
N SER A 41 -10.95 5.23 0.55
CA SER A 41 -10.56 5.14 1.96
C SER A 41 -9.56 4.00 2.19
N GLU A 42 -9.77 2.86 1.55
CA GLU A 42 -8.85 1.72 1.64
C GLU A 42 -7.50 2.04 1.00
N ILE A 43 -7.50 2.76 -0.12
CA ILE A 43 -6.27 3.21 -0.76
C ILE A 43 -5.45 4.08 0.20
N LYS A 44 -6.09 5.03 0.88
CA LYS A 44 -5.42 5.87 1.87
C LYS A 44 -4.82 5.05 3.00
N LYS A 45 -5.59 4.07 3.48
CA LYS A 45 -5.14 3.20 4.56
C LYS A 45 -3.88 2.44 4.16
N HIS A 46 -3.89 1.86 2.97
CA HIS A 46 -2.74 1.07 2.49
C HIS A 46 -1.55 1.95 2.17
N LYS A 47 -1.76 3.18 1.68
CA LYS A 47 -0.67 4.14 1.52
C LYS A 47 -0.01 4.48 2.84
N SER A 48 -0.81 4.62 3.90
CA SER A 48 -0.29 4.89 5.24
C SER A 48 0.56 3.73 5.74
N ILE A 49 0.09 2.49 5.53
CA ILE A 49 0.85 1.29 5.89
C ILE A 49 2.17 1.25 5.11
N LYS A 50 2.10 1.52 3.80
CA LYS A 50 3.30 1.54 2.96
C LYS A 50 4.32 2.55 3.47
N ASN A 51 3.87 3.74 3.87
CA ASN A 51 4.77 4.76 4.39
C ASN A 51 5.43 4.35 5.70
N LYS A 52 4.69 3.64 6.55
CA LYS A 52 5.27 3.10 7.80
C LYS A 52 6.34 2.06 7.50
N LEU A 53 6.11 1.22 6.50
CA LEU A 53 7.10 0.23 6.10
C LEU A 53 8.36 0.89 5.54
N ILE A 54 8.20 1.94 4.73
CA ILE A 54 9.32 2.72 4.21
C ILE A 54 10.15 3.28 5.36
N ASN A 55 9.49 3.83 6.37
CA ASN A 55 10.19 4.38 7.53
C ASN A 55 10.99 3.30 8.28
N LEU A 56 10.40 2.12 8.43
CA LEU A 56 11.08 1.00 9.07
C LEU A 56 12.29 0.52 8.26
N LEU A 57 12.23 0.64 6.94
CA LEU A 57 13.31 0.26 6.03
C LEU A 57 14.37 1.34 5.90
N GLY A 58 14.21 2.48 6.59
CA GLY A 58 15.18 3.55 6.57
C GLY A 58 14.88 4.66 5.57
N GLY A 59 13.72 4.62 4.91
CA GLY A 59 13.29 5.68 4.02
C GLY A 59 13.91 5.67 2.63
N ASP A 60 14.68 4.63 2.30
CA ASP A 60 15.42 4.56 1.04
C ASP A 60 14.63 3.96 -0.12
N TYR A 61 13.39 3.58 0.12
CA TYR A 61 12.57 2.85 -0.87
C TYR A 61 11.47 3.72 -1.48
N SER A 62 11.42 4.99 -1.17
CA SER A 62 10.43 5.89 -1.76
C SER A 62 10.81 6.23 -3.19
N GLU A 63 9.84 6.25 -4.05
CA GLU A 63 10.03 6.57 -5.45
C GLU A 63 9.52 7.95 -5.80
#